data_6d61bd9437a7c35ee27909415e05307c
#
_entry.id   6d61bd9437a7c35ee27909415e05307c
#
_cell.length_a   1.000
_cell.length_b   1.000
_cell.length_c   1.000
_cell.angle_alpha   90.00
_cell.angle_beta   90.00
_cell.angle_gamma   90.00
#
_symmetry.space_group_name_H-M   'P 1'
#
loop_
_entity.id
_entity.type
_entity.pdbx_description
1 polymer ?
#
loop_
_entity_poly.entity_id
_entity_poly.type
_entity_poly.pdbx_seq_one_letter_code
_entity_poly.pdbx_strand_id
1 'polypeptide(L)'
;RLSSTQERISAYRQAVADCGLPEDEHLIQYGDSLENSACACLDQLLERKCDAIIVCQGLMASETIIYLHQKGIQLAQDIDLVSFVDYDSDVYALYANQMDSIIQPVEDLGQAAGEQILRRVEVPDAPIFENVLTSTYRPYNQPRAWSHSDR
;
A
#
# COMPACT_ATOMS: atom_id res chain seq x y z
N ARG A 1 -2.88 -13.47 11.47
CA ARG A 1 -2.73 -12.35 10.53
C ARG A 1 -4.04 -11.58 10.47
N LEU A 2 -3.98 -10.26 10.29
CA LEU A 2 -5.17 -9.41 10.17
C LEU A 2 -5.95 -9.77 8.89
N SER A 3 -7.29 -9.68 8.94
CA SER A 3 -8.16 -9.96 7.78
C SER A 3 -7.78 -9.09 6.57
N SER A 4 -7.54 -7.80 6.80
CA SER A 4 -7.13 -6.85 5.76
C SER A 4 -5.83 -7.25 5.04
N THR A 5 -4.87 -7.86 5.72
CA THR A 5 -3.65 -8.39 5.09
C THR A 5 -3.97 -9.54 4.15
N GLN A 6 -4.85 -10.46 4.56
CA GLN A 6 -5.25 -11.58 3.72
C GLN A 6 -6.00 -11.12 2.46
N GLU A 7 -6.90 -10.16 2.61
CA GLU A 7 -7.67 -9.59 1.50
C GLU A 7 -6.76 -8.90 0.48
N ARG A 8 -5.77 -8.11 0.93
CA ARG A 8 -4.80 -7.46 0.04
C ARG A 8 -3.95 -8.46 -0.74
N ILE A 9 -3.47 -9.52 -0.07
CA ILE A 9 -2.70 -10.59 -0.72
C ILE A 9 -3.59 -11.34 -1.74
N SER A 10 -4.83 -11.65 -1.38
CA SER A 10 -5.77 -12.32 -2.27
C SER A 10 -6.06 -11.46 -3.52
N ALA A 11 -6.25 -10.16 -3.34
CA ALA A 11 -6.45 -9.22 -4.45
C ALA A 11 -5.21 -9.11 -5.35
N TYR A 12 -4.01 -9.09 -4.77
CA TYR A 12 -2.76 -9.11 -5.54
C TYR A 12 -2.64 -10.37 -6.41
N ARG A 13 -2.86 -11.56 -5.83
CA ARG A 13 -2.81 -12.82 -6.56
C ARG A 13 -3.84 -12.86 -7.69
N GLN A 14 -5.06 -12.39 -7.41
CA GLN A 14 -6.09 -12.30 -8.44
C GLN A 14 -5.67 -11.39 -9.59
N ALA A 15 -5.12 -10.21 -9.30
CA ALA A 15 -4.64 -9.29 -10.32
C ALA A 15 -3.50 -9.87 -11.16
N VAL A 16 -2.54 -10.56 -10.54
CA VAL A 16 -1.46 -11.27 -11.23
C VAL A 16 -2.02 -12.33 -12.19
N ALA A 17 -2.99 -13.13 -11.72
CA ALA A 17 -3.65 -14.14 -12.53
C ALA A 17 -4.46 -13.54 -13.70
N ASP A 18 -5.21 -12.48 -13.45
CA ASP A 18 -6.01 -11.78 -14.46
C ASP A 18 -5.15 -11.15 -15.55
N CYS A 19 -3.92 -10.72 -15.20
CA CYS A 19 -2.93 -10.23 -16.15
C CYS A 19 -2.15 -11.34 -16.86
N GLY A 20 -2.38 -12.62 -16.53
CA GLY A 20 -1.66 -13.76 -17.13
C GLY A 20 -0.19 -13.81 -16.72
N LEU A 21 0.18 -13.18 -15.62
CA LEU A 21 1.55 -13.18 -15.08
C LEU A 21 1.78 -14.43 -14.21
N PRO A 22 3.02 -14.94 -14.16
CA PRO A 22 3.34 -16.06 -13.29
C PRO A 22 3.23 -15.66 -11.81
N GLU A 23 2.62 -16.50 -11.01
CA GLU A 23 2.59 -16.31 -9.56
C GLU A 23 3.95 -16.68 -8.96
N ASP A 24 4.56 -15.77 -8.21
CA ASP A 24 5.78 -15.99 -7.44
C ASP A 24 5.57 -15.55 -5.98
N GLU A 25 5.44 -16.53 -5.09
CA GLU A 25 5.25 -16.29 -3.65
C GLU A 25 6.41 -15.52 -3.01
N HIS A 26 7.60 -15.56 -3.59
CA HIS A 26 8.76 -14.81 -3.10
C HIS A 26 8.64 -13.29 -3.37
N LEU A 27 7.72 -12.87 -4.21
CA LEU A 27 7.38 -11.45 -4.40
C LEU A 27 6.43 -10.93 -3.32
N ILE A 28 5.92 -11.80 -2.44
CA ILE A 28 5.08 -11.42 -1.29
C ILE A 28 5.94 -11.43 -0.04
N GLN A 29 6.25 -10.25 0.49
CA GLN A 29 7.07 -10.08 1.68
C GLN A 29 6.23 -9.59 2.85
N TYR A 30 6.62 -9.97 4.07
CA TYR A 30 5.90 -9.64 5.30
C TYR A 30 6.81 -8.85 6.23
N GLY A 31 6.53 -7.56 6.39
CA GLY A 31 7.10 -6.74 7.46
C GLY A 31 6.28 -6.88 8.75
N ASP A 32 6.89 -6.55 9.86
CA ASP A 32 6.28 -6.62 11.21
C ASP A 32 5.85 -5.24 11.75
N SER A 33 5.92 -4.20 10.95
CA SER A 33 5.62 -2.81 11.33
C SER A 33 6.57 -2.23 12.41
N LEU A 34 7.71 -2.86 12.63
CA LEU A 34 8.81 -2.33 13.45
C LEU A 34 9.78 -1.56 12.59
N GLU A 35 10.57 -0.68 13.21
CA GLU A 35 11.62 0.07 12.52
C GLU A 35 12.56 -0.86 11.73
N ASN A 36 12.85 -0.47 10.51
CA ASN A 36 13.71 -1.17 9.55
C ASN A 36 13.20 -2.54 9.05
N SER A 37 11.95 -2.91 9.33
CA SER A 37 11.39 -4.17 8.80
C SER A 37 11.21 -4.13 7.28
N ALA A 38 10.97 -2.96 6.70
CA ALA A 38 10.88 -2.77 5.25
C ALA A 38 12.21 -3.08 4.54
N CYS A 39 13.36 -2.73 5.14
CA CYS A 39 14.67 -2.90 4.50
C CYS A 39 14.97 -4.35 4.11
N ALA A 40 14.73 -5.30 5.02
CA ALA A 40 14.98 -6.72 4.76
C ALA A 40 14.04 -7.28 3.68
N CYS A 41 12.78 -6.82 3.66
CA CYS A 41 11.82 -7.17 2.62
C CYS A 41 12.26 -6.62 1.25
N LEU A 42 12.74 -5.38 1.23
CA LEU A 42 13.17 -4.70 0.02
C LEU A 42 14.41 -5.35 -0.60
N ASP A 43 15.40 -5.75 0.21
CA ASP A 43 16.57 -6.47 -0.30
C ASP A 43 16.16 -7.73 -1.07
N GLN A 44 15.23 -8.52 -0.51
CA GLN A 44 14.71 -9.74 -1.17
C GLN A 44 13.96 -9.44 -2.48
N LEU A 45 13.16 -8.38 -2.50
CA LEU A 45 12.42 -7.96 -3.71
C LEU A 45 13.36 -7.45 -4.79
N LEU A 46 14.35 -6.62 -4.42
CA LEU A 46 15.33 -6.05 -5.36
C LEU A 46 16.25 -7.12 -5.96
N GLU A 47 16.65 -8.15 -5.19
CA GLU A 47 17.39 -9.30 -5.71
C GLU A 47 16.61 -10.04 -6.82
N ARG A 48 15.28 -9.99 -6.78
CA ARG A 48 14.39 -10.58 -7.79
C ARG A 48 14.12 -9.65 -8.97
N LYS A 49 14.71 -8.46 -8.97
CA LYS A 49 14.59 -7.46 -10.05
C LYS A 49 13.13 -7.07 -10.31
N CYS A 50 12.33 -6.93 -9.24
CA CYS A 50 10.98 -6.39 -9.40
C CYS A 50 11.05 -4.95 -9.94
N ASP A 51 10.14 -4.61 -10.82
CA ASP A 51 10.01 -3.31 -11.45
C ASP A 51 8.94 -2.42 -10.79
N ALA A 52 8.15 -3.00 -9.90
CA ALA A 52 7.14 -2.30 -9.11
C ALA A 52 6.99 -2.92 -7.71
N ILE A 53 6.66 -2.09 -6.73
CA ILE A 53 6.42 -2.50 -5.34
C ILE A 53 5.08 -1.93 -4.87
N ILE A 54 4.26 -2.76 -4.23
CA ILE A 54 3.04 -2.34 -3.53
C ILE A 54 3.30 -2.41 -2.03
N VAL A 55 3.24 -1.27 -1.34
CA VAL A 55 3.41 -1.19 0.11
C VAL A 55 2.07 -0.97 0.78
N CYS A 56 1.68 -1.90 1.65
CA CYS A 56 0.35 -1.95 2.25
C CYS A 56 0.21 -1.18 3.58
N GLN A 57 1.20 -0.36 3.97
CA GLN A 57 1.18 0.41 5.21
C GLN A 57 2.02 1.68 5.08
N GLY A 58 1.50 2.82 5.58
CA GLY A 58 2.12 4.13 5.41
C GLY A 58 3.51 4.26 6.04
N LEU A 59 3.74 3.70 7.24
CA LEU A 59 5.06 3.72 7.87
C LEU A 59 6.09 2.98 7.00
N MET A 60 5.76 1.77 6.56
CA MET A 60 6.64 0.99 5.67
C MET A 60 6.87 1.69 4.33
N ALA A 61 5.90 2.47 3.83
CA ALA A 61 6.09 3.26 2.61
C ALA A 61 7.15 4.35 2.80
N SER A 62 7.13 5.06 3.93
CA SER A 62 8.17 6.04 4.25
C SER A 62 9.56 5.39 4.36
N GLU A 63 9.67 4.26 5.04
CA GLU A 63 10.92 3.49 5.12
C GLU A 63 11.38 3.01 3.73
N THR A 64 10.45 2.54 2.90
CA THR A 64 10.75 2.10 1.52
C THR A 64 11.32 3.24 0.70
N ILE A 65 10.72 4.42 0.73
CA ILE A 65 11.19 5.60 0.00
C ILE A 65 12.61 5.97 0.44
N ILE A 66 12.84 6.06 1.76
CA ILE A 66 14.16 6.39 2.32
C ILE A 66 15.20 5.36 1.89
N TYR A 67 14.87 4.08 2.00
CA TYR A 67 15.77 2.98 1.67
C TYR A 67 16.14 2.97 0.18
N LEU A 68 15.16 3.09 -0.72
CA LEU A 68 15.41 3.16 -2.16
C LEU A 68 16.29 4.37 -2.51
N HIS A 69 16.01 5.53 -1.91
CA HIS A 69 16.84 6.73 -2.08
C HIS A 69 18.28 6.51 -1.63
N GLN A 70 18.52 5.86 -0.48
CA GLN A 70 19.86 5.53 0.03
C GLN A 70 20.61 4.56 -0.89
N LYS A 71 19.90 3.67 -1.57
CA LYS A 71 20.47 2.75 -2.59
C LYS A 71 20.71 3.44 -3.94
N GLY A 72 20.30 4.70 -4.11
CA GLY A 72 20.39 5.41 -5.38
C GLY A 72 19.36 4.99 -6.41
N ILE A 73 18.29 4.30 -6.00
CA ILE A 73 17.19 3.86 -6.85
C ILE A 73 16.14 4.97 -6.89
N GLN A 74 15.79 5.41 -8.11
CA GLN A 74 14.88 6.53 -8.32
C GLN A 74 13.46 6.04 -8.59
N LEU A 75 12.50 6.53 -7.76
CA LEU A 75 11.08 6.27 -8.00
C LEU A 75 10.64 6.83 -9.35
N ALA A 76 9.71 6.15 -9.99
CA ALA A 76 9.19 6.47 -11.33
C ALA A 76 10.21 6.42 -12.48
N GLN A 77 11.47 6.09 -12.21
CA GLN A 77 12.50 5.90 -13.25
C GLN A 77 13.02 4.46 -13.23
N ASP A 78 13.47 3.99 -12.08
CA ASP A 78 14.04 2.66 -11.91
C ASP A 78 12.99 1.67 -11.41
N ILE A 79 12.10 2.12 -10.52
CA ILE A 79 11.06 1.30 -9.90
C ILE A 79 9.78 2.10 -9.69
N ASP A 80 8.63 1.47 -9.87
CA ASP A 80 7.34 2.05 -9.55
C ASP A 80 6.94 1.69 -8.12
N LEU A 81 6.29 2.63 -7.42
CA LEU A 81 5.82 2.43 -6.06
C LEU A 81 4.32 2.75 -5.97
N VAL A 82 3.57 1.82 -5.40
CA VAL A 82 2.17 2.04 -4.99
C VAL A 82 2.09 1.92 -3.47
N SER A 83 1.50 2.89 -2.79
CA SER A 83 1.35 2.86 -1.34
C SER A 83 -0.07 3.06 -0.87
N PHE A 84 -0.47 2.29 0.15
CA PHE A 84 -1.61 2.64 0.97
C PHE A 84 -1.23 3.77 1.92
N VAL A 85 -1.96 4.88 1.85
CA VAL A 85 -1.71 6.11 2.62
C VAL A 85 -2.83 6.27 3.65
N ASP A 86 -2.45 6.25 4.91
CA ASP A 86 -3.33 6.39 6.06
C ASP A 86 -2.97 7.59 6.96
N TYR A 87 -1.85 8.25 6.68
CA TYR A 87 -1.44 9.49 7.36
C TYR A 87 -0.51 10.31 6.48
N ASP A 88 -0.47 11.62 6.72
CA ASP A 88 0.48 12.52 6.10
C ASP A 88 1.86 12.40 6.75
N SER A 89 2.89 12.25 5.94
CA SER A 89 4.28 12.34 6.37
C SER A 89 5.07 13.25 5.44
N ASP A 90 6.10 13.91 5.96
CA ASP A 90 6.97 14.78 5.15
C ASP A 90 7.64 14.01 4.02
N VAL A 91 8.04 12.76 4.29
CA VAL A 91 8.63 11.88 3.28
C VAL A 91 7.63 11.58 2.17
N TYR A 92 6.40 11.22 2.53
CA TYR A 92 5.35 10.98 1.54
C TYR A 92 5.06 12.24 0.71
N ALA A 93 4.95 13.42 1.34
CA ALA A 93 4.67 14.68 0.66
C ALA A 93 5.74 15.02 -0.39
N LEU A 94 7.03 14.75 -0.11
CA LEU A 94 8.12 14.97 -1.04
C LEU A 94 8.07 14.07 -2.28
N TYR A 95 7.55 12.85 -2.16
CA TYR A 95 7.54 11.85 -3.23
C TYR A 95 6.15 11.58 -3.82
N ALA A 96 5.11 12.27 -3.37
CA ALA A 96 3.72 12.05 -3.79
C ALA A 96 3.49 12.16 -5.31
N ASN A 97 4.35 12.89 -6.03
CA ASN A 97 4.30 13.03 -7.49
C ASN A 97 5.15 11.99 -8.23
N GLN A 98 5.74 11.02 -7.53
CA GLN A 98 6.60 9.99 -8.08
C GLN A 98 6.09 8.57 -7.75
N MET A 99 4.93 8.46 -7.11
CA MET A 99 4.33 7.21 -6.70
C MET A 99 2.81 7.25 -6.76
N ASP A 100 2.21 6.10 -6.99
CA ASP A 100 0.77 5.94 -6.90
C ASP A 100 0.31 5.80 -5.44
N SER A 101 -0.88 6.26 -5.15
CA SER A 101 -1.40 6.27 -3.79
C SER A 101 -2.82 5.72 -3.70
N ILE A 102 -3.06 4.88 -2.72
CA ILE A 102 -4.39 4.43 -2.31
C ILE A 102 -4.71 5.14 -1.00
N ILE A 103 -5.44 6.23 -1.08
CA ILE A 103 -5.75 7.10 0.06
C ILE A 103 -6.93 6.50 0.81
N GLN A 104 -6.71 6.16 2.07
CA GLN A 104 -7.74 5.61 2.95
C GLN A 104 -8.54 6.76 3.60
N PRO A 105 -9.88 6.66 3.71
CA PRO A 105 -10.72 7.69 4.32
C PRO A 105 -10.70 7.57 5.86
N VAL A 106 -9.53 7.80 6.48
CA VAL A 106 -9.32 7.55 7.91
C VAL A 106 -10.14 8.48 8.81
N GLU A 107 -10.37 9.72 8.39
CA GLU A 107 -11.21 10.67 9.13
C GLU A 107 -12.68 10.22 9.13
N ASP A 108 -13.22 9.88 7.96
CA ASP A 108 -14.59 9.38 7.82
C ASP A 108 -14.77 8.06 8.58
N LEU A 109 -13.74 7.20 8.56
CA LEU A 109 -13.74 5.95 9.33
C LEU A 109 -13.77 6.21 10.84
N GLY A 110 -12.97 7.17 11.31
CA GLY A 110 -12.95 7.59 12.71
C GLY A 110 -14.29 8.19 13.15
N GLN A 111 -14.87 9.05 12.33
CA GLN A 111 -16.18 9.63 12.58
C GLN A 111 -17.26 8.56 12.64
N ALA A 112 -17.34 7.69 11.63
CA ALA A 112 -18.34 6.61 11.58
C ALA A 112 -18.22 5.66 12.78
N ALA A 113 -17.01 5.32 13.19
CA ALA A 113 -16.75 4.51 14.39
C ALA A 113 -17.23 5.21 15.67
N GLY A 114 -16.94 6.52 15.81
CA GLY A 114 -17.39 7.33 16.96
C GLY A 114 -18.92 7.40 17.05
N GLU A 115 -19.58 7.67 15.93
CA GLU A 115 -21.06 7.70 15.86
C GLU A 115 -21.69 6.34 16.25
N GLN A 116 -21.08 5.25 15.81
CA GLN A 116 -21.51 3.89 16.18
C GLN A 116 -21.38 3.63 17.68
N ILE A 117 -20.26 4.03 18.29
CA ILE A 117 -20.02 3.88 19.71
C ILE A 117 -21.07 4.67 20.51
N LEU A 118 -21.28 5.95 20.19
CA LEU A 118 -22.24 6.81 20.86
C LEU A 118 -23.65 6.21 20.76
N ARG A 119 -24.06 5.79 19.58
CA ARG A 119 -25.36 5.14 19.37
C ARG A 119 -25.54 3.91 20.26
N ARG A 120 -24.51 3.08 20.41
CA ARG A 120 -24.59 1.87 21.25
C ARG A 120 -24.55 2.18 22.76
N VAL A 121 -23.97 3.29 23.16
CA VAL A 121 -24.05 3.78 24.54
C VAL A 121 -25.48 4.24 24.86
N GLU A 122 -26.13 4.95 23.95
CA GLU A 122 -27.50 5.44 24.11
C GLU A 122 -28.53 4.31 23.99
N VAL A 123 -28.33 3.38 23.07
CA VAL A 123 -29.20 2.24 22.78
C VAL A 123 -28.37 0.96 22.75
N PRO A 124 -28.17 0.28 23.90
CA PRO A 124 -27.30 -0.89 24.02
C PRO A 124 -27.62 -2.04 23.07
N ASP A 125 -28.93 -2.22 22.77
CA ASP A 125 -29.42 -3.27 21.85
C ASP A 125 -29.53 -2.79 20.39
N ALA A 126 -28.96 -1.62 20.04
CA ALA A 126 -28.96 -1.15 18.67
C ALA A 126 -28.29 -2.18 17.74
N PRO A 127 -28.89 -2.45 16.57
CA PRO A 127 -28.31 -3.42 15.63
C PRO A 127 -26.94 -2.97 15.18
N ILE A 128 -26.05 -3.96 15.02
CA ILE A 128 -24.76 -3.74 14.37
C ILE A 128 -25.02 -3.56 12.88
N PHE A 129 -24.47 -2.52 12.30
CA PHE A 129 -24.46 -2.38 10.85
C PHE A 129 -23.01 -2.22 10.35
N GLU A 130 -22.77 -2.73 9.18
CA GLU A 130 -21.50 -2.63 8.50
C GLU A 130 -21.52 -1.34 7.64
N ASN A 131 -20.46 -0.55 7.76
CA ASN A 131 -20.26 0.64 6.94
C ASN A 131 -18.93 0.47 6.18
N VAL A 132 -19.03 0.32 4.85
CA VAL A 132 -17.88 0.15 3.98
C VAL A 132 -17.55 1.48 3.33
N LEU A 133 -16.39 2.04 3.66
CA LEU A 133 -15.87 3.27 3.08
C LEU A 133 -14.90 2.97 1.93
N THR A 134 -14.99 3.76 0.87
CA THR A 134 -14.18 3.55 -0.34
C THR A 134 -12.90 4.37 -0.28
N SER A 135 -11.76 3.70 -0.50
CA SER A 135 -10.47 4.37 -0.70
C SER A 135 -10.40 5.04 -2.07
N THR A 136 -9.60 6.09 -2.18
CA THR A 136 -9.38 6.82 -3.44
C THR A 136 -8.03 6.45 -4.03
N TYR A 137 -8.00 5.98 -5.28
CA TYR A 137 -6.76 5.81 -6.02
C TYR A 137 -6.33 7.13 -6.65
N ARG A 138 -5.07 7.51 -6.43
CA ARG A 138 -4.43 8.69 -7.01
C ARG A 138 -3.16 8.27 -7.76
N PRO A 139 -3.19 8.24 -9.11
CA PRO A 139 -2.00 7.98 -9.90
C PRO A 139 -1.04 9.17 -9.82
N TYR A 140 0.26 8.93 -9.94
CA TYR A 140 1.22 10.00 -10.19
C TYR A 140 1.13 10.46 -11.66
N ASN A 141 1.44 11.74 -11.91
CA ASN A 141 1.06 12.42 -13.15
C ASN A 141 1.95 12.14 -14.39
N GLN A 142 2.78 11.10 -14.39
CA GLN A 142 3.55 10.72 -15.57
C GLN A 142 3.45 9.21 -15.81
N PRO A 143 2.62 8.76 -16.78
CA PRO A 143 2.61 7.36 -17.17
C PRO A 143 3.98 7.01 -17.75
N ARG A 144 4.64 6.02 -17.19
CA ARG A 144 5.79 5.36 -17.82
C ARG A 144 5.33 4.79 -19.16
N ALA A 145 6.02 5.14 -20.24
CA ALA A 145 5.86 4.45 -21.49
C ALA A 145 6.49 3.05 -21.36
N TRP A 146 5.72 2.08 -20.91
CA TRP A 146 6.15 0.69 -20.87
C TRP A 146 6.33 0.19 -22.31
N SER A 147 7.57 0.00 -22.73
CA SER A 147 7.83 -0.76 -23.94
C SER A 147 7.82 -2.25 -23.58
N HIS A 148 6.86 -3.00 -24.09
CA HIS A 148 6.81 -4.46 -23.96
C HIS A 148 7.98 -5.20 -24.66
N SER A 149 8.98 -4.46 -25.17
CA SER A 149 10.09 -5.00 -25.95
C SER A 149 11.32 -5.44 -25.13
N ASP A 150 11.33 -5.23 -23.81
CA ASP A 150 12.49 -5.50 -22.95
C ASP A 150 12.27 -6.64 -21.94
N ARG A 151 11.35 -7.58 -22.24
CA ARG A 151 11.17 -8.82 -21.48
C ARG A 151 11.69 -10.03 -22.21
#